data_e4f05f6c68d3c964d8ccf3d020fed59f
#
_entry.id   e4f05f6c68d3c964d8ccf3d020fed59f
#
_cell.length_a   1.000
_cell.length_b   1.000
_cell.length_c   1.000
_cell.angle_alpha   90.00
_cell.angle_beta   90.00
_cell.angle_gamma   90.00
#
_symmetry.space_group_name_H-M   'P 1'
#
loop_
_entity.id
_entity.type
_entity.pdbx_description
1 polymer ?
#
loop_
_entity_poly.entity_id
_entity_poly.type
_entity_poly.pdbx_seq_one_letter_code
_entity_poly.pdbx_strand_id
1 'polypeptide(L)'
;MVKLRDAMESEEKELPPPPTIQILVPQDRNKSAFKLREFGPVYCINLDGQPDRWAYMEAQFKHWEIKDFHRISAQDCREDDLGSILKGKYPDNMSGGEIGCTTSHLKAIKHWMETSDSPYAIMMEDDCALDLAQCWNFTWQDAISRFPYDWDVVQLAIICTGDLHVKIHKRFVNNFSTACYVITRHHAEKMMRLHCRGDSISWIMECVHVQ
;
A
#
# COMPACT_ATOMS: atom_id res chain seq x y z
N MET A 1 20.50 -16.36 -41.92
CA MET A 1 20.22 -15.69 -40.62
C MET A 1 19.96 -14.19 -40.83
N VAL A 2 19.21 -13.77 -41.85
CA VAL A 2 18.95 -12.36 -42.21
C VAL A 2 17.44 -12.10 -42.47
N LYS A 3 16.54 -13.08 -42.32
CA LYS A 3 15.10 -12.92 -42.63
C LYS A 3 14.17 -12.73 -41.41
N LEU A 4 14.72 -12.60 -40.19
CA LEU A 4 13.91 -12.39 -38.98
C LEU A 4 13.93 -10.95 -38.47
N ARG A 5 14.78 -10.09 -39.05
CA ARG A 5 14.86 -8.67 -38.64
C ARG A 5 13.87 -7.77 -39.41
N ASP A 6 13.58 -8.13 -40.65
CA ASP A 6 12.72 -7.31 -41.52
C ASP A 6 11.21 -7.50 -41.25
N ALA A 7 10.84 -8.46 -40.41
CA ALA A 7 9.45 -8.70 -40.00
C ALA A 7 9.01 -7.95 -38.73
N MET A 8 9.93 -7.25 -38.09
CA MET A 8 9.63 -6.51 -36.84
C MET A 8 9.51 -4.99 -37.03
N GLU A 9 9.69 -4.50 -38.25
CA GLU A 9 9.57 -3.07 -38.56
C GLU A 9 8.23 -2.67 -39.22
N SER A 10 7.27 -3.57 -39.31
CA SER A 10 5.96 -3.24 -39.86
C SER A 10 4.91 -3.09 -38.78
N GLU A 11 4.41 -1.86 -38.69
CA GLU A 11 3.22 -1.43 -37.96
C GLU A 11 3.38 -1.20 -36.47
N GLU A 12 4.07 -0.10 -36.09
CA GLU A 12 3.58 0.71 -34.98
C GLU A 12 2.16 1.18 -35.31
N LYS A 13 1.18 0.33 -35.08
CA LYS A 13 -0.20 0.78 -34.96
C LYS A 13 -0.23 1.70 -33.77
N GLU A 14 -0.38 3.03 -34.04
CA GLU A 14 -0.78 3.95 -32.99
C GLU A 14 -1.94 3.30 -32.22
N LEU A 15 -1.67 2.96 -30.97
CA LEU A 15 -2.73 2.51 -30.07
C LEU A 15 -3.80 3.60 -30.08
N PRO A 16 -5.08 3.26 -30.26
CA PRO A 16 -6.14 4.25 -30.18
C PRO A 16 -5.96 5.00 -28.84
N PRO A 17 -6.16 6.32 -28.84
CA PRO A 17 -6.06 7.06 -27.59
C PRO A 17 -6.92 6.36 -26.55
N PRO A 18 -6.43 6.25 -25.30
CA PRO A 18 -7.20 5.61 -24.24
C PRO A 18 -8.59 6.23 -24.26
N PRO A 19 -9.65 5.42 -24.15
CA PRO A 19 -11.00 5.94 -24.13
C PRO A 19 -10.99 7.05 -23.08
N THR A 20 -11.37 8.26 -23.49
CA THR A 20 -11.62 9.35 -22.56
C THR A 20 -12.75 8.83 -21.68
N ILE A 21 -12.41 8.24 -20.56
CA ILE A 21 -13.36 7.96 -19.51
C ILE A 21 -13.84 9.35 -19.15
N GLN A 22 -14.95 9.77 -19.72
CA GLN A 22 -15.75 10.82 -19.13
C GLN A 22 -16.14 10.25 -17.77
N ILE A 23 -15.30 10.51 -16.78
CA ILE A 23 -15.67 10.33 -15.41
C ILE A 23 -16.85 11.26 -15.27
N LEU A 24 -18.05 10.69 -15.33
CA LEU A 24 -19.24 11.36 -14.88
C LEU A 24 -18.97 11.64 -13.40
N VAL A 25 -18.32 12.78 -13.16
CA VAL A 25 -18.13 13.27 -11.79
C VAL A 25 -19.54 13.35 -11.24
N PRO A 26 -19.92 12.50 -10.30
CA PRO A 26 -21.24 12.61 -9.70
C PRO A 26 -21.31 14.04 -9.17
N GLN A 27 -22.30 14.82 -9.65
CA GLN A 27 -22.46 16.21 -9.21
C GLN A 27 -22.72 16.30 -7.69
N ASP A 28 -22.95 15.18 -7.07
CA ASP A 28 -23.20 15.03 -5.65
C ASP A 28 -21.95 14.51 -4.93
N ARG A 29 -21.04 15.44 -4.59
CA ARG A 29 -19.81 15.16 -3.82
C ARG A 29 -20.08 14.39 -2.52
N ASN A 30 -21.23 14.61 -1.90
CA ASN A 30 -21.62 13.98 -0.64
C ASN A 30 -21.84 12.47 -0.78
N LYS A 31 -22.30 12.00 -1.95
CA LYS A 31 -22.52 10.57 -2.17
C LYS A 31 -21.24 9.78 -2.43
N SER A 32 -20.18 10.42 -2.93
CA SER A 32 -18.91 9.76 -3.17
C SER A 32 -18.09 9.59 -1.87
N ALA A 33 -17.97 10.64 -1.08
CA ALA A 33 -17.22 10.61 0.19
C ALA A 33 -17.80 9.60 1.20
N PHE A 34 -19.10 9.39 1.16
CA PHE A 34 -19.80 8.39 1.96
C PHE A 34 -19.20 6.97 1.82
N LYS A 35 -18.63 6.60 0.68
CA LYS A 35 -18.05 5.26 0.45
C LYS A 35 -16.84 4.98 1.31
N LEU A 36 -16.06 6.01 1.64
CA LEU A 36 -14.90 5.90 2.51
C LEU A 36 -15.14 6.46 3.91
N ARG A 37 -16.40 6.57 4.33
CA ARG A 37 -16.70 6.95 5.72
C ARG A 37 -16.04 5.96 6.68
N GLU A 38 -15.34 6.50 7.70
CA GLU A 38 -14.60 5.71 8.69
C GLU A 38 -13.45 4.86 8.09
N PHE A 39 -12.97 5.25 6.91
CA PHE A 39 -11.76 4.69 6.34
C PHE A 39 -10.56 5.27 7.11
N GLY A 40 -10.03 4.48 8.02
CA GLY A 40 -8.91 4.87 8.89
C GLY A 40 -8.93 4.13 10.23
N PRO A 41 -7.93 4.39 11.09
CA PRO A 41 -6.82 5.33 10.89
C PRO A 41 -5.91 4.96 9.74
N VAL A 42 -5.46 5.97 8.98
CA VAL A 42 -4.54 5.82 7.86
C VAL A 42 -3.15 6.30 8.27
N TYR A 43 -2.14 5.49 8.05
CA TYR A 43 -0.73 5.84 8.20
C TYR A 43 -0.09 5.87 6.83
N CYS A 44 0.10 7.08 6.30
CA CYS A 44 0.59 7.31 4.94
C CYS A 44 2.11 7.55 4.95
N ILE A 45 2.82 6.68 4.28
CA ILE A 45 4.28 6.67 4.20
C ILE A 45 4.70 7.57 3.04
N ASN A 46 5.53 8.58 3.32
CA ASN A 46 5.99 9.54 2.34
C ASN A 46 7.44 9.94 2.59
N LEU A 47 8.26 9.99 1.56
CA LEU A 47 9.62 10.51 1.61
C LEU A 47 9.62 12.02 1.88
N ASP A 48 10.49 12.50 2.78
CA ASP A 48 10.57 13.92 3.12
C ASP A 48 10.96 14.79 1.91
N GLY A 49 11.73 14.23 0.99
CA GLY A 49 12.09 14.86 -0.28
C GLY A 49 10.96 14.90 -1.32
N GLN A 50 9.74 14.43 -1.01
CA GLN A 50 8.61 14.35 -1.93
C GLN A 50 7.36 15.11 -1.41
N PRO A 51 7.46 16.44 -1.19
CA PRO A 51 6.34 17.23 -0.63
C PRO A 51 5.13 17.28 -1.57
N ASP A 52 5.33 17.23 -2.88
CA ASP A 52 4.24 17.27 -3.86
C ASP A 52 3.37 16.01 -3.79
N ARG A 53 3.98 14.84 -3.55
CA ARG A 53 3.25 13.59 -3.35
C ARG A 53 2.45 13.65 -2.05
N TRP A 54 3.02 14.22 -0.98
CA TRP A 54 2.26 14.43 0.25
C TRP A 54 1.06 15.36 0.04
N ALA A 55 1.25 16.50 -0.64
CA ALA A 55 0.16 17.42 -0.96
C ALA A 55 -0.96 16.75 -1.78
N TYR A 56 -0.60 15.84 -2.69
CA TYR A 56 -1.56 15.02 -3.44
C TYR A 56 -2.37 14.11 -2.51
N MET A 57 -1.73 13.44 -1.54
CA MET A 57 -2.43 12.59 -0.58
C MET A 57 -3.35 13.39 0.33
N GLU A 58 -2.91 14.55 0.84
CA GLU A 58 -3.77 15.44 1.64
C GLU A 58 -5.00 15.90 0.86
N ALA A 59 -4.84 16.22 -0.43
CA ALA A 59 -5.96 16.57 -1.29
C ALA A 59 -6.97 15.43 -1.44
N GLN A 60 -6.49 14.18 -1.58
CA GLN A 60 -7.35 12.99 -1.60
C GLN A 60 -8.07 12.79 -0.28
N PHE A 61 -7.36 12.84 0.86
CA PHE A 61 -7.97 12.68 2.18
C PHE A 61 -9.05 13.73 2.43
N LYS A 62 -8.79 14.97 2.03
CA LYS A 62 -9.79 16.05 2.09
C LYS A 62 -11.00 15.78 1.18
N HIS A 63 -10.75 15.31 -0.06
CA HIS A 63 -11.82 15.00 -1.02
C HIS A 63 -12.75 13.90 -0.50
N TRP A 64 -12.17 12.85 0.10
CA TRP A 64 -12.87 11.70 0.65
C TRP A 64 -13.34 11.88 2.09
N GLU A 65 -13.14 13.05 2.69
CA GLU A 65 -13.48 13.36 4.09
C GLU A 65 -12.84 12.39 5.10
N ILE A 66 -11.68 11.82 4.75
CA ILE A 66 -10.86 11.01 5.65
C ILE A 66 -10.20 11.96 6.65
N LYS A 67 -10.52 11.84 7.93
CA LYS A 67 -10.07 12.77 8.99
C LYS A 67 -8.95 12.18 9.83
N ASP A 68 -8.92 10.87 9.97
CA ASP A 68 -7.96 10.16 10.79
C ASP A 68 -6.83 9.62 9.92
N PHE A 69 -5.86 10.49 9.67
CA PHE A 69 -4.67 10.15 8.90
C PHE A 69 -3.40 10.76 9.50
N HIS A 70 -2.29 10.04 9.37
CA HIS A 70 -0.99 10.40 9.90
C HIS A 70 0.06 10.25 8.81
N ARG A 71 0.91 11.27 8.65
CA ARG A 71 2.08 11.18 7.78
C ARG A 71 3.21 10.47 8.52
N ILE A 72 3.80 9.49 7.88
CA ILE A 72 4.99 8.79 8.35
C ILE A 72 6.14 9.12 7.39
N SER A 73 7.19 9.77 7.92
CA SER A 73 8.41 10.00 7.16
C SER A 73 9.07 8.67 6.84
N ALA A 74 9.21 8.36 5.54
CA ALA A 74 9.80 7.13 5.05
C ALA A 74 11.31 7.09 5.30
N GLN A 75 11.87 5.89 5.38
CA GLN A 75 13.32 5.69 5.38
C GLN A 75 13.86 5.76 3.96
N ASP A 76 14.74 6.70 3.70
CA ASP A 76 15.42 6.83 2.41
C ASP A 76 16.77 6.11 2.45
N CYS A 77 16.86 4.97 1.80
CA CYS A 77 18.10 4.18 1.77
C CYS A 77 19.30 4.89 1.08
N ARG A 78 19.04 6.03 0.43
CA ARG A 78 20.11 6.82 -0.23
C ARG A 78 20.73 7.83 0.74
N GLU A 79 20.00 8.24 1.77
CA GLU A 79 20.37 9.30 2.71
C GLU A 79 20.50 8.78 4.15
N ASP A 80 19.68 7.79 4.52
CA ASP A 80 19.65 7.24 5.87
C ASP A 80 20.73 6.16 6.07
N ASP A 81 21.42 6.21 7.21
CA ASP A 81 22.26 5.12 7.68
C ASP A 81 21.42 3.96 8.20
N LEU A 82 20.92 3.14 7.28
CA LEU A 82 20.13 1.96 7.63
C LEU A 82 20.92 0.93 8.46
N GLY A 83 22.25 0.95 8.41
CA GLY A 83 23.12 0.08 9.22
C GLY A 83 22.97 0.34 10.72
N SER A 84 22.58 1.53 11.12
CA SER A 84 22.34 1.89 12.52
C SER A 84 21.08 1.21 13.08
N ILE A 85 20.05 1.05 12.27
CA ILE A 85 18.73 0.50 12.65
C ILE A 85 18.56 -0.98 12.27
N LEU A 86 19.20 -1.42 11.18
CA LEU A 86 19.11 -2.81 10.73
C LEU A 86 20.10 -3.69 11.46
N LYS A 87 19.62 -4.79 12.02
CA LYS A 87 20.44 -5.80 12.69
C LYS A 87 20.19 -7.17 12.06
N GLY A 88 21.25 -7.98 11.99
CA GLY A 88 21.17 -9.31 11.44
C GLY A 88 21.47 -9.38 9.94
N LYS A 89 21.28 -10.55 9.36
CA LYS A 89 21.50 -10.81 7.93
C LYS A 89 20.17 -10.71 7.19
N TYR A 90 20.09 -9.85 6.19
CA TYR A 90 18.95 -9.77 5.26
C TYR A 90 19.31 -10.39 3.91
N PRO A 91 18.32 -10.71 3.07
CA PRO A 91 18.57 -11.33 1.78
C PRO A 91 19.52 -10.51 0.92
N ASP A 92 20.57 -11.15 0.41
CA ASP A 92 21.62 -10.48 -0.40
C ASP A 92 21.07 -9.90 -1.72
N ASN A 93 19.85 -10.31 -2.12
CA ASN A 93 19.18 -9.89 -3.35
C ASN A 93 18.18 -8.74 -3.16
N MET A 94 18.03 -8.20 -1.95
CA MET A 94 17.18 -7.03 -1.74
C MET A 94 17.89 -5.75 -2.17
N SER A 95 17.20 -4.95 -2.96
CA SER A 95 17.64 -3.60 -3.29
C SER A 95 17.50 -2.65 -2.10
N GLY A 96 18.27 -1.55 -2.10
CA GLY A 96 18.12 -0.52 -1.08
C GLY A 96 16.71 0.03 -1.01
N GLY A 97 16.02 0.19 -2.16
CA GLY A 97 14.62 0.63 -2.20
C GLY A 97 13.67 -0.32 -1.49
N GLU A 98 13.84 -1.64 -1.66
CA GLU A 98 13.02 -2.65 -0.97
C GLU A 98 13.30 -2.64 0.54
N ILE A 99 14.55 -2.42 0.95
CA ILE A 99 14.91 -2.28 2.36
C ILE A 99 14.26 -1.01 2.94
N GLY A 100 14.39 0.14 2.28
CA GLY A 100 13.78 1.40 2.68
C GLY A 100 12.25 1.31 2.78
N CYS A 101 11.60 0.69 1.79
CA CYS A 101 10.16 0.43 1.81
C CYS A 101 9.78 -0.43 3.02
N THR A 102 10.41 -1.57 3.22
CA THR A 102 10.08 -2.49 4.33
C THR A 102 10.30 -1.84 5.69
N THR A 103 11.41 -1.12 5.88
CA THR A 103 11.69 -0.43 7.15
C THR A 103 10.70 0.70 7.40
N SER A 104 10.26 1.41 6.37
CA SER A 104 9.22 2.44 6.45
C SER A 104 7.87 1.87 6.90
N HIS A 105 7.48 0.73 6.37
CA HIS A 105 6.25 0.05 6.80
C HIS A 105 6.33 -0.42 8.25
N LEU A 106 7.44 -1.01 8.68
CA LEU A 106 7.63 -1.40 10.08
C LEU A 106 7.61 -0.17 11.01
N LYS A 107 8.22 0.95 10.58
CA LYS A 107 8.16 2.23 11.31
C LYS A 107 6.72 2.74 11.45
N ALA A 108 5.92 2.66 10.37
CA ALA A 108 4.52 3.06 10.39
C ALA A 108 3.68 2.20 11.34
N ILE A 109 3.86 0.88 11.28
CA ILE A 109 3.17 -0.07 12.19
C ILE A 109 3.57 0.21 13.64
N LYS A 110 4.87 0.39 13.93
CA LYS A 110 5.35 0.72 15.27
C LYS A 110 4.71 2.01 15.78
N HIS A 111 4.72 3.06 14.97
CA HIS A 111 4.13 4.35 15.33
C HIS A 111 2.63 4.21 15.66
N TRP A 112 1.87 3.49 14.81
CA TRP A 112 0.48 3.20 15.10
C TRP A 112 0.29 2.49 16.44
N MET A 113 1.07 1.44 16.68
CA MET A 113 0.98 0.65 17.92
C MET A 113 1.25 1.48 19.18
N GLU A 114 2.11 2.50 19.08
CA GLU A 114 2.50 3.37 20.19
C GLU A 114 1.53 4.54 20.41
N THR A 115 0.78 4.96 19.38
CA THR A 115 -0.02 6.19 19.39
C THR A 115 -1.52 6.00 19.34
N SER A 116 -2.00 4.80 19.07
CA SER A 116 -3.44 4.51 18.91
C SER A 116 -3.79 3.14 19.50
N ASP A 117 -5.01 3.01 20.01
CA ASP A 117 -5.59 1.75 20.49
C ASP A 117 -6.57 1.13 19.47
N SER A 118 -6.65 1.66 18.25
CA SER A 118 -7.55 1.13 17.24
C SER A 118 -7.28 -0.35 16.95
N PRO A 119 -8.32 -1.18 16.68
CA PRO A 119 -8.15 -2.62 16.47
C PRO A 119 -7.50 -2.96 15.14
N TYR A 120 -7.46 -2.03 14.22
CA TYR A 120 -6.80 -2.14 12.92
C TYR A 120 -6.31 -0.77 12.45
N ALA A 121 -5.43 -0.76 11.48
CA ALA A 121 -4.99 0.46 10.77
C ALA A 121 -4.80 0.19 9.28
N ILE A 122 -4.85 1.24 8.49
CA ILE A 122 -4.56 1.22 7.06
C ILE A 122 -3.15 1.79 6.87
N MET A 123 -2.27 0.98 6.28
CA MET A 123 -0.94 1.40 5.84
C MET A 123 -1.02 1.74 4.35
N MET A 124 -0.52 2.90 3.97
CA MET A 124 -0.65 3.42 2.62
C MET A 124 0.64 4.11 2.17
N GLU A 125 1.06 3.88 0.94
CA GLU A 125 2.14 4.64 0.30
C GLU A 125 1.59 5.91 -0.36
N ASP A 126 2.43 6.91 -0.59
CA ASP A 126 2.06 8.24 -1.09
C ASP A 126 1.77 8.31 -2.60
N ASP A 127 1.76 7.18 -3.27
CA ASP A 127 1.38 7.01 -4.67
C ASP A 127 0.09 6.19 -4.87
N CYS A 128 -0.60 5.89 -3.79
CA CYS A 128 -1.87 5.19 -3.85
C CYS A 128 -3.02 6.15 -4.19
N ALA A 129 -3.73 5.89 -5.29
CA ALA A 129 -4.89 6.68 -5.69
C ALA A 129 -6.19 6.08 -5.15
N LEU A 130 -7.04 6.91 -4.55
CA LEU A 130 -8.35 6.52 -4.01
C LEU A 130 -9.50 6.69 -5.01
N ASP A 131 -9.21 7.15 -6.23
CA ASP A 131 -10.23 7.50 -7.24
C ASP A 131 -11.15 6.35 -7.61
N LEU A 132 -10.64 5.11 -7.58
CA LEU A 132 -11.44 3.93 -7.88
C LEU A 132 -12.55 3.67 -6.85
N ALA A 133 -12.45 4.23 -5.65
CA ALA A 133 -13.50 4.08 -4.63
C ALA A 133 -14.85 4.65 -5.11
N GLN A 134 -14.86 5.66 -5.99
CA GLN A 134 -16.09 6.17 -6.59
C GLN A 134 -16.86 5.10 -7.39
N CYS A 135 -16.14 4.13 -7.94
CA CYS A 135 -16.73 3.05 -8.74
C CYS A 135 -17.20 1.85 -7.91
N TRP A 136 -16.89 1.82 -6.60
CA TRP A 136 -17.34 0.73 -5.74
C TRP A 136 -18.87 0.73 -5.65
N ASN A 137 -19.47 -0.45 -5.65
CA ASN A 137 -20.89 -0.65 -5.38
C ASN A 137 -21.16 -0.97 -3.89
N PHE A 138 -20.18 -0.74 -3.02
CA PHE A 138 -20.20 -0.96 -1.58
C PHE A 138 -19.51 0.20 -0.86
N THR A 139 -19.67 0.28 0.45
CA THR A 139 -18.93 1.18 1.32
C THR A 139 -17.76 0.48 2.01
N TRP A 140 -16.85 1.25 2.59
CA TRP A 140 -15.80 0.69 3.43
C TRP A 140 -16.36 -0.18 4.57
N GLN A 141 -17.44 0.27 5.20
CA GLN A 141 -18.12 -0.47 6.28
C GLN A 141 -18.67 -1.81 5.78
N ASP A 142 -19.26 -1.82 4.59
CA ASP A 142 -19.72 -3.07 3.97
C ASP A 142 -18.55 -4.01 3.69
N ALA A 143 -17.43 -3.47 3.22
CA ALA A 143 -16.25 -4.27 2.92
C ALA A 143 -15.66 -4.91 4.17
N ILE A 144 -15.38 -4.11 5.22
CA ILE A 144 -14.74 -4.59 6.44
C ILE A 144 -15.64 -5.59 7.20
N SER A 145 -16.96 -5.41 7.14
CA SER A 145 -17.92 -6.34 7.77
C SER A 145 -17.96 -7.72 7.12
N ARG A 146 -17.41 -7.84 5.90
CA ARG A 146 -17.38 -9.10 5.13
C ARG A 146 -16.01 -9.75 5.11
N PHE A 147 -15.02 -9.17 5.76
CA PHE A 147 -13.72 -9.84 5.88
C PHE A 147 -13.87 -11.14 6.67
N PRO A 148 -13.09 -12.18 6.34
CA PRO A 148 -13.06 -13.40 7.12
C PRO A 148 -12.85 -13.12 8.61
N TYR A 149 -13.46 -13.89 9.50
CA TYR A 149 -13.41 -13.62 10.94
C TYR A 149 -11.98 -13.53 11.50
N ASP A 150 -11.07 -14.30 10.94
CA ASP A 150 -9.68 -14.49 11.37
C ASP A 150 -8.67 -13.80 10.44
N TRP A 151 -9.09 -12.72 9.78
CA TRP A 151 -8.17 -12.00 8.90
C TRP A 151 -7.05 -11.31 9.69
N ASP A 152 -5.84 -11.38 9.17
CA ASP A 152 -4.66 -10.72 9.71
C ASP A 152 -4.34 -9.44 8.93
N VAL A 153 -4.27 -9.57 7.60
CA VAL A 153 -3.98 -8.48 6.66
C VAL A 153 -4.87 -8.63 5.43
N VAL A 154 -5.46 -7.53 4.99
CA VAL A 154 -6.15 -7.46 3.70
C VAL A 154 -5.47 -6.44 2.81
N GLN A 155 -4.94 -6.90 1.70
CA GLN A 155 -4.30 -6.06 0.70
C GLN A 155 -5.38 -5.34 -0.11
N LEU A 156 -5.36 -4.01 -0.10
CA LEU A 156 -6.36 -3.16 -0.76
C LEU A 156 -5.92 -2.72 -2.15
N ALA A 157 -4.62 -2.65 -2.38
CA ALA A 157 -4.04 -2.33 -3.68
C ALA A 157 -3.04 -3.42 -4.09
N ILE A 158 -3.10 -3.81 -5.36
CA ILE A 158 -2.16 -4.75 -5.96
C ILE A 158 -1.64 -4.19 -7.27
N ILE A 159 -0.40 -4.52 -7.62
CA ILE A 159 0.11 -4.30 -8.97
C ILE A 159 -0.43 -5.43 -9.84
N CYS A 160 -1.35 -5.10 -10.74
CA CYS A 160 -1.98 -6.04 -11.64
C CYS A 160 -1.91 -5.52 -13.07
N THR A 161 -1.48 -6.38 -14.00
CA THR A 161 -1.41 -6.06 -15.44
C THR A 161 -2.63 -6.58 -16.22
N GLY A 162 -3.60 -7.17 -15.55
CA GLY A 162 -4.80 -7.76 -16.13
C GLY A 162 -6.08 -6.98 -15.81
N ASP A 163 -7.21 -7.63 -15.98
CA ASP A 163 -8.51 -7.06 -15.70
C ASP A 163 -8.67 -6.75 -14.21
N LEU A 164 -9.24 -5.58 -13.90
CA LEU A 164 -9.54 -5.18 -12.55
C LEU A 164 -10.77 -5.94 -12.04
N HIS A 165 -10.56 -6.75 -11.02
CA HIS A 165 -11.64 -7.43 -10.32
C HIS A 165 -11.59 -7.09 -8.84
N VAL A 166 -12.68 -6.55 -8.31
CA VAL A 166 -12.82 -6.35 -6.85
C VAL A 166 -13.40 -7.62 -6.26
N LYS A 167 -12.56 -8.42 -5.63
CA LYS A 167 -12.97 -9.66 -4.95
C LYS A 167 -12.07 -9.97 -3.76
N ILE A 168 -12.65 -10.56 -2.73
CA ILE A 168 -11.88 -11.08 -1.60
C ILE A 168 -11.40 -12.49 -1.95
N HIS A 169 -10.10 -12.71 -1.90
CA HIS A 169 -9.49 -14.03 -2.08
C HIS A 169 -8.24 -14.16 -1.20
N LYS A 170 -7.79 -15.38 -0.96
CA LYS A 170 -6.51 -15.60 -0.29
C LYS A 170 -5.38 -15.00 -1.12
N ARG A 171 -4.42 -14.36 -0.43
CA ARG A 171 -3.23 -13.82 -1.09
C ARG A 171 -2.42 -14.94 -1.72
N PHE A 172 -2.05 -14.77 -2.98
CA PHE A 172 -1.11 -15.63 -3.67
C PHE A 172 0.30 -15.04 -3.62
N VAL A 173 1.31 -15.88 -3.78
CA VAL A 173 2.73 -15.47 -3.76
C VAL A 173 3.02 -14.33 -4.75
N ASN A 174 2.32 -14.30 -5.88
CA ASN A 174 2.50 -13.28 -6.92
C ASN A 174 1.64 -12.02 -6.74
N ASN A 175 0.93 -11.88 -5.64
CA ASN A 175 0.24 -10.63 -5.32
C ASN A 175 1.23 -9.66 -4.68
N PHE A 176 1.93 -8.91 -5.53
CA PHE A 176 2.88 -7.90 -5.09
C PHE A 176 2.15 -6.58 -4.82
N SER A 177 2.66 -5.82 -3.96
CA SER A 177 2.42 -4.42 -3.61
C SER A 177 2.21 -4.26 -2.11
N THR A 178 2.80 -3.22 -1.57
CA THR A 178 2.57 -2.70 -0.23
C THR A 178 1.85 -1.35 -0.26
N ALA A 179 1.43 -0.91 -1.46
CA ALA A 179 0.88 0.42 -1.68
C ALA A 179 -0.32 0.76 -0.77
N CYS A 180 -1.19 -0.22 -0.50
CA CYS A 180 -2.27 -0.05 0.48
C CYS A 180 -2.74 -1.39 1.03
N TYR A 181 -2.79 -1.49 2.36
CA TYR A 181 -3.36 -2.65 3.06
C TYR A 181 -3.91 -2.26 4.43
N VAL A 182 -4.86 -3.03 4.92
CA VAL A 182 -5.34 -2.95 6.30
C VAL A 182 -4.75 -4.11 7.10
N ILE A 183 -4.32 -3.82 8.32
CA ILE A 183 -3.67 -4.77 9.23
C ILE A 183 -4.35 -4.75 10.60
N THR A 184 -4.58 -5.93 11.18
CA THR A 184 -5.10 -6.03 12.54
C THR A 184 -4.01 -5.76 13.58
N ARG A 185 -4.41 -5.28 14.76
CA ARG A 185 -3.50 -5.07 15.89
C ARG A 185 -2.80 -6.38 16.29
N HIS A 186 -3.52 -7.48 16.29
CA HIS A 186 -2.96 -8.80 16.57
C HIS A 186 -1.80 -9.15 15.65
N HIS A 187 -1.97 -8.93 14.33
CA HIS A 187 -0.91 -9.20 13.37
C HIS A 187 0.25 -8.20 13.48
N ALA A 188 -0.05 -6.93 13.74
CA ALA A 188 0.95 -5.90 13.99
C ALA A 188 1.84 -6.26 15.19
N GLU A 189 1.26 -6.71 16.30
CA GLU A 189 2.02 -7.20 17.46
C GLU A 189 2.94 -8.36 17.12
N LYS A 190 2.46 -9.29 16.28
CA LYS A 190 3.27 -10.41 15.78
C LYS A 190 4.45 -9.89 14.95
N MET A 191 4.21 -8.95 14.04
CA MET A 191 5.25 -8.33 13.21
C MET A 191 6.28 -7.60 14.08
N MET A 192 5.84 -6.83 15.07
CA MET A 192 6.75 -6.13 15.98
C MET A 192 7.63 -7.10 16.78
N ARG A 193 7.05 -8.16 17.33
CA ARG A 193 7.82 -9.19 18.06
C ARG A 193 8.86 -9.89 17.20
N LEU A 194 8.56 -10.11 15.91
CA LEU A 194 9.45 -10.79 14.99
C LEU A 194 10.57 -9.88 14.48
N HIS A 195 10.26 -8.63 14.19
CA HIS A 195 11.15 -7.77 13.42
C HIS A 195 11.69 -6.56 14.19
N CYS A 196 11.10 -6.20 15.34
CA CYS A 196 11.52 -5.03 16.11
C CYS A 196 12.03 -5.40 17.49
N ARG A 197 13.21 -4.89 17.86
CA ARG A 197 13.79 -5.02 19.22
C ARG A 197 14.20 -3.64 19.68
N GLY A 198 13.35 -2.98 20.48
CA GLY A 198 13.54 -1.57 20.84
C GLY A 198 13.45 -0.70 19.58
N ASP A 199 14.45 0.14 19.36
CA ASP A 199 14.55 1.00 18.16
C ASP A 199 15.23 0.31 16.97
N SER A 200 15.69 -0.94 17.14
CA SER A 200 16.33 -1.71 16.09
C SER A 200 15.32 -2.60 15.36
N ILE A 201 15.42 -2.62 14.03
CA ILE A 201 14.71 -3.56 13.17
C ILE A 201 15.62 -4.77 12.99
N SER A 202 15.15 -5.94 13.41
CA SER A 202 15.88 -7.20 13.27
C SER A 202 15.27 -8.01 12.14
N TRP A 203 16.07 -8.29 11.14
CA TRP A 203 15.67 -9.14 10.04
C TRP A 203 15.87 -10.60 10.44
N ILE A 204 14.82 -11.26 10.88
CA ILE A 204 14.86 -12.68 11.15
C ILE A 204 14.34 -13.41 9.92
N MET A 205 15.24 -13.95 9.13
CA MET A 205 14.90 -14.93 8.09
C MET A 205 14.78 -16.31 8.74
N GLU A 206 13.74 -16.56 9.50
CA GLU A 206 13.25 -17.93 9.63
C GLU A 206 12.20 -18.10 8.53
N CYS A 207 12.58 -18.80 7.46
CA CYS A 207 11.62 -19.42 6.57
C CYS A 207 10.76 -20.35 7.41
N VAL A 208 9.65 -19.86 7.91
CA VAL A 208 8.59 -20.72 8.41
C VAL A 208 8.02 -21.38 7.16
N HIS A 209 8.50 -22.58 6.87
CA HIS A 209 7.80 -23.51 6.01
C HIS A 209 6.46 -23.76 6.69
N VAL A 210 5.45 -23.04 6.28
CA VAL A 210 4.06 -23.39 6.60
C VAL A 210 3.75 -24.63 5.76
N GLN A 211 3.74 -25.79 6.41
CA GLN A 211 3.19 -27.03 5.88
C GLN A 211 1.68 -26.90 5.71
#